data_66f0c2bda08e1f794b95862d0c4609c9
#
_entry.id   66f0c2bda08e1f794b95862d0c4609c9
#
_cell.length_a   1.000
_cell.length_b   1.000
_cell.length_c   1.000
_cell.angle_alpha   90.00
_cell.angle_beta   90.00
_cell.angle_gamma   90.00
#
_symmetry.space_group_name_H-M   'P 1'
#
loop_
_entity.id
_entity.type
_entity.pdbx_description
1 polymer ?
#
loop_
_entity_poly.entity_id
_entity_poly.type
_entity_poly.pdbx_seq_one_letter_code
_entity_poly.pdbx_strand_id
1 'polypeptide(L)'
;MPLARDETAWGGKDLCKDFRPPSSGGTVGPFYTDMIGTVKKVLGDVKAQFPGYAGGGYELAGFVWWHGWNDFCSPKVGVPEYEANLTNLIKDVRRDLGVPKLPVVIGEFTGPWGADCKEAAALTIRKAQQSVAGKPEFGGTVKFVVTHDFVRKEKESPTSEAHHEFKNGETYFLIGDALGNEMKALLPK
;
A
#
# COMPACT_ATOMS: atom_id res chain seq x y z
N MET A 1 18.85 -0.38 13.15
CA MET A 1 19.24 -1.69 12.61
C MET A 1 20.09 -1.44 11.38
N PRO A 2 21.25 -2.07 11.21
CA PRO A 2 22.10 -1.77 10.07
C PRO A 2 21.39 -2.15 8.79
N LEU A 3 21.27 -1.17 7.93
CA LEU A 3 20.72 -1.35 6.58
C LEU A 3 21.69 -2.10 5.67
N ALA A 4 22.93 -2.30 6.12
CA ALA A 4 23.92 -3.19 5.49
C ALA A 4 23.56 -4.67 5.62
N ARG A 5 22.33 -4.98 5.95
CA ARG A 5 21.78 -6.29 5.79
C ARG A 5 21.61 -6.61 4.33
N ASP A 6 21.69 -7.87 4.06
CA ASP A 6 21.40 -8.41 2.76
C ASP A 6 20.05 -7.88 2.26
N GLU A 7 20.09 -6.94 1.32
CA GLU A 7 18.90 -6.35 0.72
C GLU A 7 18.05 -7.40 0.01
N THR A 8 18.62 -8.53 -0.38
CA THR A 8 17.86 -9.64 -0.96
C THR A 8 17.05 -10.38 0.10
N ALA A 9 17.56 -10.48 1.33
CA ALA A 9 16.87 -11.12 2.44
C ALA A 9 15.85 -10.20 3.10
N TRP A 10 16.02 -8.89 2.98
CA TRP A 10 15.20 -7.92 3.67
C TRP A 10 14.74 -6.77 2.81
N GLY A 11 14.94 -6.86 1.56
CA GLY A 11 14.72 -5.81 0.59
C GLY A 11 13.77 -4.72 1.05
N GLY A 12 14.08 -3.52 0.70
CA GLY A 12 13.40 -2.33 1.19
C GLY A 12 11.91 -2.27 0.89
N LYS A 13 11.37 -3.18 0.09
CA LYS A 13 9.96 -3.21 -0.26
C LYS A 13 9.46 -1.90 -0.85
N ASP A 14 10.29 -1.25 -1.67
CA ASP A 14 9.89 -0.05 -2.37
C ASP A 14 9.00 -0.36 -3.60
N LEU A 15 8.28 0.65 -4.06
CA LEU A 15 7.41 0.54 -5.23
C LEU A 15 8.19 0.64 -6.54
N CYS A 16 9.32 1.35 -6.52
CA CYS A 16 10.10 1.56 -7.75
C CYS A 16 10.90 0.33 -8.20
N LYS A 17 11.16 -0.65 -7.32
CA LYS A 17 11.95 -1.84 -7.59
C LYS A 17 11.28 -3.12 -7.11
N ASP A 18 10.95 -3.21 -5.81
CA ASP A 18 10.48 -4.45 -5.19
C ASP A 18 9.03 -4.79 -5.57
N PHE A 19 8.15 -3.80 -5.59
CA PHE A 19 6.77 -3.91 -6.06
C PHE A 19 6.56 -3.35 -7.48
N ARG A 20 7.65 -3.12 -8.24
CA ARG A 20 7.55 -2.54 -9.59
C ARG A 20 6.58 -3.33 -10.45
N PRO A 21 5.46 -2.72 -10.89
CA PRO A 21 4.46 -3.43 -11.68
C PRO A 21 4.92 -3.60 -13.15
N PRO A 22 4.44 -4.61 -13.86
CA PRO A 22 4.83 -4.88 -15.25
C PRO A 22 4.68 -3.67 -16.18
N SER A 23 3.59 -2.90 -16.05
CA SER A 23 3.31 -1.74 -16.90
C SER A 23 4.23 -0.56 -16.68
N SER A 24 5.06 -0.56 -15.64
CA SER A 24 6.09 0.46 -15.41
C SER A 24 7.38 0.21 -16.23
N GLY A 25 7.44 -0.91 -16.94
CA GLY A 25 8.62 -1.32 -17.71
C GLY A 25 9.80 -1.75 -16.84
N GLY A 26 10.88 -2.16 -17.47
CA GLY A 26 12.03 -2.72 -16.75
C GLY A 26 11.77 -4.08 -16.13
N THR A 27 12.53 -4.43 -15.10
CA THR A 27 12.37 -5.71 -14.38
C THR A 27 11.16 -5.62 -13.43
N VAL A 28 10.25 -6.58 -13.53
CA VAL A 28 9.12 -6.71 -12.61
C VAL A 28 9.62 -6.99 -11.21
N GLY A 29 9.05 -6.32 -10.22
CA GLY A 29 9.42 -6.48 -8.84
C GLY A 29 9.08 -7.87 -8.29
N PRO A 30 10.00 -8.53 -7.56
CA PRO A 30 9.76 -9.86 -7.03
C PRO A 30 8.58 -9.90 -6.06
N PHE A 31 8.38 -8.86 -5.25
CA PHE A 31 7.24 -8.79 -4.32
C PHE A 31 5.90 -8.54 -5.03
N TYR A 32 5.89 -7.85 -6.17
CA TYR A 32 4.69 -7.81 -7.00
C TYR A 32 4.32 -9.21 -7.49
N THR A 33 5.30 -9.94 -8.02
CA THR A 33 5.10 -11.31 -8.51
C THR A 33 4.61 -12.24 -7.40
N ASP A 34 5.25 -12.19 -6.23
CA ASP A 34 4.89 -12.99 -5.07
C ASP A 34 3.50 -12.66 -4.53
N MET A 35 3.14 -11.38 -4.46
CA MET A 35 1.82 -10.92 -4.04
C MET A 35 0.72 -11.51 -4.95
N ILE A 36 0.84 -11.32 -6.24
CA ILE A 36 -0.15 -11.83 -7.21
C ILE A 36 -0.19 -13.36 -7.20
N GLY A 37 0.98 -14.01 -7.19
CA GLY A 37 1.10 -15.47 -7.12
C GLY A 37 0.48 -16.06 -5.86
N THR A 38 0.71 -15.44 -4.71
CA THR A 38 0.15 -15.87 -3.42
C THR A 38 -1.38 -15.74 -3.40
N VAL A 39 -1.92 -14.61 -3.85
CA VAL A 39 -3.37 -14.41 -3.95
C VAL A 39 -3.99 -15.50 -4.85
N LYS A 40 -3.45 -15.70 -6.05
CA LYS A 40 -3.95 -16.74 -6.98
C LYS A 40 -3.87 -18.15 -6.38
N LYS A 41 -2.78 -18.48 -5.70
CA LYS A 41 -2.61 -19.77 -5.03
C LYS A 41 -3.66 -20.01 -3.94
N VAL A 42 -3.87 -19.02 -3.07
CA VAL A 42 -4.86 -19.11 -2.00
C VAL A 42 -6.28 -19.24 -2.55
N LEU A 43 -6.63 -18.43 -3.53
CA LEU A 43 -7.95 -18.44 -4.14
C LEU A 43 -8.19 -19.68 -5.03
N GLY A 44 -7.13 -20.28 -5.57
CA GLY A 44 -7.20 -21.51 -6.35
C GLY A 44 -7.61 -22.74 -5.53
N ASP A 45 -7.31 -22.74 -4.23
CA ASP A 45 -7.74 -23.80 -3.30
C ASP A 45 -8.01 -23.23 -1.91
N VAL A 46 -9.10 -22.49 -1.79
CA VAL A 46 -9.53 -21.86 -0.54
C VAL A 46 -9.74 -22.91 0.57
N LYS A 47 -10.25 -24.09 0.22
CA LYS A 47 -10.51 -25.15 1.20
C LYS A 47 -9.23 -25.73 1.81
N ALA A 48 -8.17 -25.86 1.03
CA ALA A 48 -6.87 -26.32 1.56
C ALA A 48 -6.27 -25.30 2.53
N GLN A 49 -6.46 -24.00 2.26
CA GLN A 49 -5.97 -22.93 3.13
C GLN A 49 -6.84 -22.73 4.37
N PHE A 50 -8.16 -22.93 4.22
CA PHE A 50 -9.17 -22.73 5.27
C PHE A 50 -10.06 -23.98 5.38
N PRO A 51 -9.68 -24.99 6.17
CA PRO A 51 -10.40 -26.27 6.26
C PRO A 51 -11.88 -26.15 6.62
N GLY A 52 -12.28 -25.09 7.36
CA GLY A 52 -13.68 -24.79 7.69
C GLY A 52 -14.49 -24.16 6.56
N TYR A 53 -13.89 -23.89 5.41
CA TYR A 53 -14.59 -23.28 4.27
C TYR A 53 -15.57 -24.26 3.63
N ALA A 54 -16.85 -23.87 3.56
CA ALA A 54 -17.94 -24.74 3.11
C ALA A 54 -18.17 -24.77 1.59
N GLY A 55 -17.38 -24.04 0.79
CA GLY A 55 -17.47 -24.10 -0.67
C GLY A 55 -18.42 -23.09 -1.32
N GLY A 56 -18.77 -21.99 -0.66
CA GLY A 56 -19.69 -20.98 -1.16
C GLY A 56 -19.14 -20.02 -2.23
N GLY A 57 -17.90 -20.22 -2.74
CA GLY A 57 -17.19 -19.27 -3.61
C GLY A 57 -16.53 -18.15 -2.82
N TYR A 58 -15.90 -17.22 -3.53
CA TYR A 58 -15.28 -16.02 -2.96
C TYR A 58 -15.48 -14.82 -3.87
N GLU A 59 -15.35 -13.64 -3.31
CA GLU A 59 -15.31 -12.39 -4.03
C GLU A 59 -14.09 -11.59 -3.59
N LEU A 60 -13.37 -11.02 -4.56
CA LEU A 60 -12.33 -10.03 -4.28
C LEU A 60 -13.01 -8.68 -4.08
N ALA A 61 -13.18 -8.28 -2.84
CA ALA A 61 -13.93 -7.09 -2.46
C ALA A 61 -13.12 -5.79 -2.65
N GLY A 62 -11.80 -5.83 -2.51
CA GLY A 62 -10.97 -4.63 -2.66
C GLY A 62 -9.49 -4.89 -2.43
N PHE A 63 -8.70 -3.84 -2.69
CA PHE A 63 -7.26 -3.80 -2.47
C PHE A 63 -6.92 -2.57 -1.64
N VAL A 64 -6.15 -2.74 -0.57
CA VAL A 64 -5.68 -1.64 0.27
C VAL A 64 -4.17 -1.49 0.07
N TRP A 65 -3.73 -0.27 -0.20
CA TRP A 65 -2.33 0.09 -0.35
C TRP A 65 -1.95 1.17 0.65
N TRP A 66 -1.20 0.81 1.68
CA TRP A 66 -0.64 1.73 2.65
C TRP A 66 0.87 1.56 2.69
N HIS A 67 1.58 2.46 2.01
CA HIS A 67 2.99 2.29 1.69
C HIS A 67 3.65 3.63 1.37
N GLY A 68 4.99 3.71 1.46
CA GLY A 68 5.73 4.91 1.05
C GLY A 68 7.13 5.04 1.66
N TRP A 69 7.40 4.36 2.78
CA TRP A 69 8.65 4.57 3.53
C TRP A 69 9.91 4.28 2.71
N ASN A 70 9.94 3.17 2.00
CA ASN A 70 11.14 2.78 1.29
C ASN A 70 11.39 3.61 0.03
N ASP A 71 10.32 4.05 -0.66
CA ASP A 71 10.45 5.03 -1.74
C ASP A 71 10.88 6.40 -1.21
N PHE A 72 10.38 6.81 -0.04
CA PHE A 72 10.85 8.00 0.65
C PHE A 72 12.37 7.96 0.90
N CYS A 73 12.91 6.79 1.30
CA CYS A 73 14.34 6.57 1.46
C CYS A 73 15.12 6.51 0.13
N SER A 74 14.44 6.52 -1.01
CA SER A 74 15.01 6.54 -2.36
C SER A 74 14.63 7.83 -3.11
N PRO A 75 15.12 9.01 -2.67
CA PRO A 75 14.65 10.30 -3.17
C PRO A 75 14.99 10.57 -4.65
N LYS A 76 15.97 9.85 -5.22
CA LYS A 76 16.38 10.03 -6.62
C LYS A 76 15.59 9.19 -7.60
N VAL A 77 15.01 8.08 -7.17
CA VAL A 77 14.30 7.11 -8.02
C VAL A 77 12.89 6.86 -7.50
N GLY A 78 12.74 6.41 -6.27
CA GLY A 78 11.45 6.04 -5.67
C GLY A 78 10.47 7.21 -5.67
N VAL A 79 10.88 8.36 -5.17
CA VAL A 79 10.00 9.54 -5.08
C VAL A 79 9.54 10.05 -6.45
N PRO A 80 10.42 10.27 -7.45
CA PRO A 80 10.01 10.73 -8.77
C PRO A 80 9.10 9.75 -9.54
N GLU A 81 9.31 8.45 -9.36
CA GLU A 81 8.56 7.43 -10.08
C GLU A 81 7.26 7.00 -9.36
N TYR A 82 7.03 7.43 -8.11
CA TYR A 82 5.98 6.89 -7.25
C TYR A 82 4.58 6.99 -7.86
N GLU A 83 4.20 8.15 -8.40
CA GLU A 83 2.87 8.36 -8.98
C GLU A 83 2.62 7.43 -10.18
N ALA A 84 3.58 7.34 -11.08
CA ALA A 84 3.49 6.50 -12.27
C ALA A 84 3.42 5.01 -11.87
N ASN A 85 4.30 4.59 -10.96
CA ASN A 85 4.33 3.20 -10.50
C ASN A 85 3.07 2.81 -9.73
N LEU A 86 2.53 3.67 -8.86
CA LEU A 86 1.27 3.39 -8.16
C LEU A 86 0.07 3.33 -9.11
N THR A 87 0.03 4.21 -10.12
CA THR A 87 -0.99 4.15 -11.17
C THR A 87 -0.95 2.81 -11.90
N ASN A 88 0.23 2.38 -12.30
CA ASN A 88 0.44 1.11 -13.00
C ASN A 88 0.18 -0.09 -12.08
N LEU A 89 0.57 -0.03 -10.81
CA LEU A 89 0.29 -1.07 -9.81
C LEU A 89 -1.21 -1.37 -9.73
N ILE A 90 -2.03 -0.34 -9.62
CA ILE A 90 -3.49 -0.49 -9.54
C ILE A 90 -4.05 -1.15 -10.82
N LYS A 91 -3.59 -0.70 -11.98
CA LYS A 91 -4.00 -1.28 -13.27
C LYS A 91 -3.60 -2.75 -13.41
N ASP A 92 -2.35 -3.05 -13.05
CA ASP A 92 -1.81 -4.39 -13.18
C ASP A 92 -2.42 -5.35 -12.17
N VAL A 93 -2.64 -4.95 -10.91
CA VAL A 93 -3.36 -5.76 -9.92
C VAL A 93 -4.78 -6.09 -10.42
N ARG A 94 -5.50 -5.13 -10.95
CA ARG A 94 -6.84 -5.34 -11.52
C ARG A 94 -6.83 -6.32 -12.70
N ARG A 95 -5.87 -6.16 -13.61
CA ARG A 95 -5.69 -7.07 -14.76
C ARG A 95 -5.33 -8.47 -14.29
N ASP A 96 -4.33 -8.59 -13.43
CA ASP A 96 -3.75 -9.88 -13.07
C ASP A 96 -4.65 -10.69 -12.13
N LEU A 97 -5.52 -10.04 -11.36
CA LEU A 97 -6.55 -10.69 -10.56
C LEU A 97 -7.89 -10.85 -11.31
N GLY A 98 -8.02 -10.33 -12.53
CA GLY A 98 -9.24 -10.47 -13.33
C GLY A 98 -10.43 -9.64 -12.86
N VAL A 99 -10.19 -8.55 -12.08
CA VAL A 99 -11.25 -7.67 -11.54
C VAL A 99 -11.01 -6.23 -11.99
N PRO A 100 -11.47 -5.84 -13.20
CA PRO A 100 -11.14 -4.54 -13.81
C PRO A 100 -11.54 -3.30 -13.00
N LYS A 101 -12.54 -3.42 -12.15
CA LYS A 101 -13.05 -2.34 -11.28
C LYS A 101 -12.84 -2.63 -9.80
N LEU A 102 -11.86 -3.48 -9.45
CA LEU A 102 -11.55 -3.77 -8.05
C LEU A 102 -11.44 -2.47 -7.26
N PRO A 103 -12.23 -2.27 -6.20
CA PRO A 103 -12.11 -1.11 -5.33
C PRO A 103 -10.70 -1.03 -4.72
N VAL A 104 -10.14 0.19 -4.68
CA VAL A 104 -8.82 0.41 -4.10
C VAL A 104 -8.88 1.55 -3.09
N VAL A 105 -8.29 1.33 -1.93
CA VAL A 105 -8.09 2.38 -0.94
C VAL A 105 -6.59 2.60 -0.76
N ILE A 106 -6.15 3.82 -0.98
CA ILE A 106 -4.77 4.26 -0.77
C ILE A 106 -4.73 4.96 0.59
N GLY A 107 -4.03 4.35 1.55
CA GLY A 107 -3.66 5.02 2.79
C GLY A 107 -2.49 5.96 2.52
N GLU A 108 -2.62 7.21 2.96
CA GLU A 108 -1.56 8.18 2.86
C GLU A 108 -0.29 7.70 3.56
N PHE A 109 0.85 7.94 2.97
CA PHE A 109 2.13 7.75 3.64
C PHE A 109 2.27 8.74 4.81
N THR A 110 2.32 8.23 6.03
CA THR A 110 2.40 9.05 7.24
C THR A 110 3.68 9.89 7.30
N GLY A 111 4.77 9.41 6.69
CA GLY A 111 6.09 10.01 6.82
C GLY A 111 6.61 9.94 8.26
N PRO A 112 7.86 10.37 8.48
CA PRO A 112 8.35 10.54 9.85
C PRO A 112 7.50 11.61 10.57
N TRP A 113 7.10 11.31 11.82
CA TRP A 113 6.33 12.20 12.71
C TRP A 113 4.89 12.58 12.26
N GLY A 114 4.29 11.87 11.31
CA GLY A 114 2.89 12.07 10.95
C GLY A 114 2.57 13.49 10.49
N ALA A 115 1.65 14.19 11.18
CA ALA A 115 1.25 15.55 10.86
C ALA A 115 2.39 16.58 10.96
N ASP A 116 3.40 16.31 11.78
CA ASP A 116 4.55 17.20 11.95
C ASP A 116 5.62 17.00 10.86
N CYS A 117 5.43 16.05 9.93
CA CYS A 117 6.37 15.78 8.85
C CYS A 117 6.46 16.93 7.84
N LYS A 118 7.67 17.45 7.65
CA LYS A 118 7.98 18.53 6.71
C LYS A 118 8.96 18.11 5.61
N GLU A 119 9.30 16.83 5.56
CA GLU A 119 10.23 16.28 4.57
C GLU A 119 9.63 16.36 3.15
N ALA A 120 10.30 17.09 2.27
CA ALA A 120 9.82 17.34 0.90
C ALA A 120 9.54 16.04 0.13
N ALA A 121 10.35 15.01 0.33
CA ALA A 121 10.16 13.69 -0.28
C ALA A 121 8.86 13.01 0.21
N ALA A 122 8.56 13.09 1.50
CA ALA A 122 7.31 12.55 2.07
C ALA A 122 6.09 13.28 1.54
N LEU A 123 6.13 14.61 1.52
CA LEU A 123 5.06 15.44 0.98
C LEU A 123 4.81 15.17 -0.51
N THR A 124 5.88 14.90 -1.28
CA THR A 124 5.78 14.52 -2.70
C THR A 124 5.06 13.18 -2.86
N ILE A 125 5.40 12.16 -2.05
CA ILE A 125 4.71 10.86 -2.07
C ILE A 125 3.23 11.02 -1.71
N ARG A 126 2.89 11.78 -0.66
CA ARG A 126 1.49 12.08 -0.27
C ARG A 126 0.70 12.68 -1.43
N LYS A 127 1.28 13.70 -2.07
CA LYS A 127 0.67 14.34 -3.24
C LYS A 127 0.48 13.37 -4.40
N ALA A 128 1.47 12.51 -4.67
CA ALA A 128 1.36 11.48 -5.68
C ALA A 128 0.22 10.49 -5.40
N GLN A 129 0.10 10.02 -4.16
CA GLN A 129 -0.99 9.14 -3.71
C GLN A 129 -2.37 9.78 -3.90
N GLN A 130 -2.53 11.04 -3.49
CA GLN A 130 -3.76 11.80 -3.69
C GLN A 130 -4.08 12.01 -5.18
N SER A 131 -3.06 12.37 -5.98
CA SER A 131 -3.18 12.53 -7.44
C SER A 131 -3.69 11.25 -8.11
N VAL A 132 -3.11 10.09 -7.74
CA VAL A 132 -3.53 8.79 -8.29
C VAL A 132 -5.00 8.51 -8.02
N ALA A 133 -5.47 8.74 -6.78
CA ALA A 133 -6.87 8.51 -6.44
C ALA A 133 -7.84 9.42 -7.22
N GLY A 134 -7.40 10.62 -7.59
CA GLY A 134 -8.16 11.59 -8.38
C GLY A 134 -8.17 11.35 -9.89
N LYS A 135 -7.44 10.36 -10.41
CA LYS A 135 -7.34 10.14 -11.86
C LYS A 135 -8.69 9.73 -12.48
N PRO A 136 -9.14 10.41 -13.56
CA PRO A 136 -10.42 10.12 -14.21
C PRO A 136 -10.56 8.67 -14.68
N GLU A 137 -9.45 8.04 -15.06
CA GLU A 137 -9.41 6.65 -15.54
C GLU A 137 -9.83 5.62 -14.49
N PHE A 138 -9.82 5.98 -13.20
CA PHE A 138 -10.27 5.12 -12.11
C PHE A 138 -11.76 5.26 -11.78
N GLY A 139 -12.43 6.27 -12.35
CA GLY A 139 -13.89 6.41 -12.29
C GLY A 139 -14.48 6.37 -10.87
N GLY A 140 -13.76 6.90 -9.87
CA GLY A 140 -14.21 6.90 -8.47
C GLY A 140 -14.04 5.57 -7.72
N THR A 141 -13.44 4.55 -8.35
CA THR A 141 -13.18 3.25 -7.71
C THR A 141 -11.86 3.19 -6.94
N VAL A 142 -11.15 4.31 -6.85
CA VAL A 142 -9.94 4.49 -6.03
C VAL A 142 -10.19 5.64 -5.07
N LYS A 143 -9.91 5.42 -3.78
CA LYS A 143 -10.03 6.42 -2.73
C LYS A 143 -8.69 6.66 -2.05
N PHE A 144 -8.50 7.87 -1.57
CA PHE A 144 -7.34 8.28 -0.77
C PHE A 144 -7.80 8.64 0.64
N VAL A 145 -7.11 8.13 1.64
CA VAL A 145 -7.39 8.36 3.05
C VAL A 145 -6.21 9.09 3.68
N VAL A 146 -6.47 10.26 4.23
CA VAL A 146 -5.49 10.99 5.05
C VAL A 146 -5.24 10.21 6.33
N THR A 147 -4.00 9.88 6.61
CA THR A 147 -3.62 9.05 7.76
C THR A 147 -2.64 9.72 8.71
N HIS A 148 -1.94 10.76 8.26
CA HIS A 148 -0.92 11.41 9.08
C HIS A 148 -1.44 12.02 10.38
N ASP A 149 -2.72 12.40 10.43
CA ASP A 149 -3.36 12.95 11.64
C ASP A 149 -3.58 11.90 12.74
N PHE A 150 -3.55 10.62 12.39
CA PHE A 150 -3.71 9.54 13.35
C PHE A 150 -2.43 9.17 14.08
N VAL A 151 -1.27 9.63 13.61
CA VAL A 151 0.02 9.32 14.22
C VAL A 151 0.13 9.96 15.59
N ARG A 152 0.25 9.14 16.63
CA ARG A 152 0.47 9.59 18.00
C ARG A 152 1.91 10.11 18.16
N LYS A 153 2.10 11.06 19.06
CA LYS A 153 3.42 11.66 19.31
C LYS A 153 4.37 10.64 19.94
N GLU A 154 5.65 10.81 19.70
CA GLU A 154 6.70 9.96 20.28
C GLU A 154 6.56 9.80 21.79
N LYS A 155 6.32 10.91 22.52
CA LYS A 155 6.15 10.91 23.99
C LYS A 155 4.93 10.11 24.50
N GLU A 156 3.99 9.79 23.62
CA GLU A 156 2.75 9.03 23.89
C GLU A 156 2.85 7.58 23.38
N SER A 157 4.05 7.18 22.93
CA SER A 157 4.27 5.96 22.18
C SER A 157 5.37 5.09 22.80
N PRO A 158 5.38 3.78 22.52
CA PRO A 158 6.33 2.84 23.13
C PRO A 158 7.79 3.05 22.73
N THR A 159 8.06 3.65 21.57
CA THR A 159 9.42 3.81 21.03
C THR A 159 9.59 5.13 20.30
N SER A 160 10.84 5.48 19.96
CA SER A 160 11.19 6.63 19.11
C SER A 160 11.35 6.27 17.63
N GLU A 161 10.93 5.06 17.20
CA GLU A 161 11.09 4.58 15.85
C GLU A 161 10.00 5.17 14.92
N ALA A 162 10.23 6.37 14.40
CA ALA A 162 9.27 7.10 13.57
C ALA A 162 8.83 6.33 12.31
N HIS A 163 9.68 5.45 11.77
CA HIS A 163 9.38 4.63 10.59
C HIS A 163 8.39 3.47 10.83
N HIS A 164 8.02 3.27 12.07
CA HIS A 164 6.99 2.33 12.52
C HIS A 164 5.95 3.05 13.38
N GLU A 165 5.65 4.30 13.09
CA GLU A 165 4.69 5.15 13.82
C GLU A 165 4.88 5.01 15.34
N PHE A 166 6.15 5.00 15.77
CA PHE A 166 6.58 4.83 17.17
C PHE A 166 6.06 3.53 17.83
N LYS A 167 5.67 2.52 17.02
CA LYS A 167 5.02 1.27 17.45
C LYS A 167 3.72 1.50 18.24
N ASN A 168 3.04 2.58 17.95
CA ASN A 168 1.82 2.95 18.65
C ASN A 168 0.60 2.19 18.10
N GLY A 169 0.04 1.29 18.91
CA GLY A 169 -1.09 0.44 18.51
C GLY A 169 -2.36 1.23 18.19
N GLU A 170 -2.61 2.35 18.86
CA GLU A 170 -3.77 3.21 18.59
C GLU A 170 -3.64 3.86 17.20
N THR A 171 -2.44 4.30 16.81
CA THR A 171 -2.17 4.81 15.46
C THR A 171 -2.57 3.79 14.39
N TYR A 172 -2.10 2.54 14.52
CA TYR A 172 -2.43 1.49 13.56
C TYR A 172 -3.92 1.16 13.53
N PHE A 173 -4.56 1.13 14.69
CA PHE A 173 -6.01 0.90 14.79
C PHE A 173 -6.81 1.99 14.06
N LEU A 174 -6.52 3.26 14.32
CA LEU A 174 -7.22 4.38 13.71
C LEU A 174 -7.01 4.44 12.19
N ILE A 175 -5.80 4.18 11.73
CA ILE A 175 -5.51 4.09 10.29
C ILE A 175 -6.30 2.94 9.67
N GLY A 176 -6.27 1.76 10.28
CA GLY A 176 -7.00 0.58 9.79
C GLY A 176 -8.51 0.81 9.75
N ASP A 177 -9.09 1.44 10.77
CA ASP A 177 -10.50 1.79 10.83
C ASP A 177 -10.89 2.77 9.69
N ALA A 178 -10.10 3.82 9.48
CA ALA A 178 -10.34 4.78 8.42
C ALA A 178 -10.27 4.13 7.02
N LEU A 179 -9.25 3.30 6.77
CA LEU A 179 -9.11 2.56 5.51
C LEU A 179 -10.30 1.60 5.29
N GLY A 180 -10.73 0.90 6.34
CA GLY A 180 -11.88 -0.01 6.31
C GLY A 180 -13.20 0.71 6.02
N ASN A 181 -13.42 1.86 6.62
CA ASN A 181 -14.62 2.67 6.39
C ASN A 181 -14.70 3.18 4.95
N GLU A 182 -13.59 3.65 4.38
CA GLU A 182 -13.55 4.05 2.97
C GLU A 182 -13.72 2.86 2.02
N MET A 183 -13.16 1.70 2.35
CA MET A 183 -13.41 0.49 1.56
C MET A 183 -14.89 0.12 1.57
N LYS A 184 -15.55 0.12 2.73
CA LYS A 184 -16.99 -0.15 2.84
C LYS A 184 -17.82 0.82 1.99
N ALA A 185 -17.41 2.09 1.88
CA ALA A 185 -18.09 3.09 1.06
C ALA A 185 -17.96 2.82 -0.45
N LEU A 186 -16.93 2.08 -0.87
CA LEU A 186 -16.70 1.68 -2.27
C LEU A 186 -17.44 0.39 -2.66
N LEU A 187 -17.82 -0.43 -1.69
CA LEU A 187 -18.50 -1.70 -1.97
C LEU A 187 -19.94 -1.48 -2.45
N PRO A 188 -20.46 -2.32 -3.34
CA PRO A 188 -21.88 -2.31 -3.70
C PRO A 188 -22.75 -2.45 -2.45
N LYS A 189 -23.83 -1.69 -2.42
CA LYS A 189 -24.85 -1.80 -1.37
C LYS A 189 -25.80 -2.94 -1.66
#